data_c533c9a3f95e3efdcd99240972d722f0
#
_entry.id   c533c9a3f95e3efdcd99240972d722f0
#
_cell.length_a   1.000
_cell.length_b   1.000
_cell.length_c   1.000
_cell.angle_alpha   90.00
_cell.angle_beta   90.00
_cell.angle_gamma   90.00
#
_symmetry.space_group_name_H-M   'P 1'
#
loop_
_entity.id
_entity.type
_entity.pdbx_description
1 polymer ?
#
loop_
_entity_poly.entity_id
_entity_poly.type
_entity_poly.pdbx_seq_one_letter_code
_entity_poly.pdbx_strand_id
1 'polypeptide(L)'
;MFAFLPGPPVIDDVRALARRVDTARHHGVPSGCVLELDLRVAPPEAGGLDPLAIITGGGRPLVLREAVSALHRAAEDSRVAGLIARVQLPAAAAGPVQELREAVAAFTAVKPSLAWAETYPGTLSYYLASAFGEVWMQPSGTVALIGFATSALFLRDALEKAGIEAQFIARGEYKSSANRYTQDRYTDAHREADTRLLESLRGQVWRGVADARGIDYDTLDGLADRAPLLREDAVTSGLIDRIGFRDEAYARIAELTGAEEISPETGDADADGAPPRLYLSRYARATGPGGSPLPSMPGRRHKSIIAVVTLAGPIVSGRGGSRVLPFGSSSAGGDTVAAGLREAAADDSVSAIVLRVDSPGGSVNASETIWREVKKAREHGKPVVASMGAVAASGGYYVSMGADAIVANPGTITGSIGVVTGKLVARDLKGRLGVGSDAVRTNANADAWSINAPFTPEQHAHVEAEADLWYADFVQRVAAGRHLSVEAVEAVARGRVWTGADALEHGLVDELGGLRTAVRRAKVLAGLDEDAKVRVIGYPGSSLWEFLRPRPSSQPAASSLPDALGVLIAQSVVGIIEQAERTLTGASVLWVGESRF
;
A
#
# COMPACT_ATOMS: atom_id res chain seq x y z
N MET A 1 -3.28 64.79 11.94
CA MET A 1 -4.20 63.65 11.77
C MET A 1 -4.51 63.53 10.27
N PHE A 2 -3.63 62.86 9.50
CA PHE A 2 -3.82 62.63 8.07
C PHE A 2 -4.40 61.24 7.90
N ALA A 3 -5.69 61.17 7.51
CA ALA A 3 -6.34 59.95 7.14
C ALA A 3 -5.77 59.48 5.78
N PHE A 4 -5.11 58.35 5.75
CA PHE A 4 -4.80 57.63 4.51
C PHE A 4 -6.10 57.15 3.91
N LEU A 5 -6.55 57.79 2.84
CA LEU A 5 -7.59 57.20 1.97
C LEU A 5 -6.94 56.03 1.22
N PRO A 6 -7.59 54.85 1.16
CA PRO A 6 -7.11 53.74 0.34
C PRO A 6 -7.10 54.20 -1.13
N GLY A 7 -5.97 53.97 -1.82
CA GLY A 7 -5.86 54.23 -3.25
C GLY A 7 -6.90 53.41 -4.06
N PRO A 8 -7.15 53.76 -5.32
CA PRO A 8 -8.06 53.00 -6.16
C PRO A 8 -7.60 51.52 -6.22
N PRO A 9 -8.52 50.57 -6.23
CA PRO A 9 -8.18 49.14 -6.27
C PRO A 9 -7.26 48.91 -7.48
N VAL A 10 -6.08 48.40 -7.20
CA VAL A 10 -5.11 48.03 -8.23
C VAL A 10 -5.73 46.92 -9.07
N ILE A 11 -5.43 46.86 -10.35
CA ILE A 11 -5.96 45.86 -11.32
C ILE A 11 -5.81 44.45 -10.77
N ASP A 12 -4.79 44.21 -9.95
CA ASP A 12 -4.50 42.94 -9.25
C ASP A 12 -5.58 42.53 -8.23
N ASP A 13 -6.17 43.49 -7.50
CA ASP A 13 -7.26 43.22 -6.55
C ASP A 13 -8.54 42.79 -7.28
N VAL A 14 -8.81 43.36 -8.45
CA VAL A 14 -9.98 42.99 -9.29
C VAL A 14 -9.78 41.62 -9.88
N ARG A 15 -8.58 41.28 -10.35
CA ARG A 15 -8.25 39.92 -10.85
C ARG A 15 -8.28 38.89 -9.73
N ALA A 16 -7.75 39.18 -8.55
CA ALA A 16 -7.81 38.32 -7.37
C ALA A 16 -9.28 38.07 -6.95
N LEU A 17 -10.13 39.10 -6.99
CA LEU A 17 -11.55 38.97 -6.72
C LEU A 17 -12.25 38.09 -7.80
N ALA A 18 -11.93 38.31 -9.07
CA ALA A 18 -12.47 37.51 -10.18
C ALA A 18 -12.07 36.05 -10.04
N ARG A 19 -10.81 35.74 -9.69
CA ARG A 19 -10.33 34.36 -9.40
C ARG A 19 -11.05 33.77 -8.19
N ARG A 20 -11.29 34.52 -7.11
CA ARG A 20 -12.08 34.02 -5.96
C ARG A 20 -13.53 33.71 -6.32
N VAL A 21 -14.16 34.56 -7.16
CA VAL A 21 -15.52 34.31 -7.64
C VAL A 21 -15.57 33.11 -8.57
N ASP A 22 -14.60 32.95 -9.47
CA ASP A 22 -14.48 31.78 -10.34
C ASP A 22 -14.29 30.50 -9.52
N THR A 23 -13.35 30.51 -8.57
CA THR A 23 -13.11 29.39 -7.66
C THR A 23 -14.36 29.00 -6.87
N ALA A 24 -15.12 30.00 -6.38
CA ALA A 24 -16.36 29.77 -5.66
C ALA A 24 -17.46 29.19 -6.57
N ARG A 25 -17.59 29.71 -7.80
CA ARG A 25 -18.54 29.19 -8.82
C ARG A 25 -18.21 27.75 -9.23
N HIS A 26 -16.95 27.38 -9.26
CA HIS A 26 -16.48 26.06 -9.65
C HIS A 26 -16.16 25.12 -8.47
N HIS A 27 -16.81 25.35 -7.32
CA HIS A 27 -16.70 24.47 -6.13
C HIS A 27 -15.26 24.28 -5.64
N GLY A 28 -14.46 25.33 -5.66
CA GLY A 28 -13.10 25.33 -5.14
C GLY A 28 -12.02 24.83 -6.12
N VAL A 29 -12.35 24.66 -7.40
CA VAL A 29 -11.40 24.31 -8.47
C VAL A 29 -11.35 25.47 -9.47
N PRO A 30 -10.26 26.26 -9.52
CA PRO A 30 -10.14 27.34 -10.50
C PRO A 30 -10.08 26.81 -11.94
N SER A 31 -10.61 27.56 -12.91
CA SER A 31 -10.50 27.22 -14.32
C SER A 31 -9.07 27.40 -14.81
N GLY A 32 -8.57 26.49 -15.65
CA GLY A 32 -7.21 26.53 -16.19
C GLY A 32 -6.14 26.21 -15.14
N CYS A 33 -6.48 25.55 -14.02
CA CYS A 33 -5.53 25.28 -12.96
C CYS A 33 -4.52 24.18 -13.31
N VAL A 34 -3.30 24.34 -12.83
CA VAL A 34 -2.27 23.29 -12.78
C VAL A 34 -2.35 22.59 -11.44
N LEU A 35 -2.46 21.27 -11.47
CA LEU A 35 -2.43 20.46 -10.25
C LEU A 35 -1.00 20.26 -9.76
N GLU A 36 -0.81 20.37 -8.45
CA GLU A 36 0.47 20.10 -7.78
C GLU A 36 0.40 18.80 -6.99
N LEU A 37 1.42 17.95 -7.14
CA LEU A 37 1.55 16.69 -6.42
C LEU A 37 2.94 16.58 -5.79
N ASP A 38 3.01 16.48 -4.46
CA ASP A 38 4.26 16.27 -3.72
C ASP A 38 4.37 14.77 -3.36
N LEU A 39 5.32 14.09 -3.99
CA LEU A 39 5.61 12.68 -3.83
C LEU A 39 6.98 12.44 -3.20
N ARG A 40 7.32 13.18 -2.16
CA ARG A 40 8.44 12.83 -1.27
C ARG A 40 8.10 11.67 -0.34
N VAL A 41 6.83 11.40 -0.16
CA VAL A 41 6.30 10.23 0.55
C VAL A 41 5.21 9.62 -0.31
N ALA A 42 5.23 8.30 -0.47
CA ALA A 42 4.18 7.61 -1.18
C ALA A 42 2.84 7.74 -0.43
N PRO A 43 1.73 8.03 -1.12
CA PRO A 43 0.41 8.04 -0.49
C PRO A 43 0.12 6.71 0.19
N PRO A 44 -0.26 6.71 1.48
CA PRO A 44 -0.55 5.47 2.20
C PRO A 44 -1.83 4.80 1.68
N GLU A 45 -1.91 3.49 1.84
CA GLU A 45 -3.11 2.70 1.46
C GLU A 45 -4.32 3.08 2.32
N ALA A 46 -4.13 3.25 3.62
CA ALA A 46 -5.16 3.66 4.56
C ALA A 46 -4.77 4.94 5.29
N GLY A 47 -5.71 5.88 5.41
CA GLY A 47 -5.51 7.10 6.20
C GLY A 47 -5.62 6.80 7.70
N GLY A 48 -4.53 6.90 8.44
CA GLY A 48 -4.56 6.99 9.89
C GLY A 48 -5.10 8.35 10.34
N LEU A 49 -5.78 8.39 11.49
CA LEU A 49 -6.02 9.64 12.20
C LEU A 49 -4.67 10.04 12.81
N ASP A 50 -4.05 11.10 12.30
CA ASP A 50 -2.92 11.76 12.94
C ASP A 50 -3.45 12.92 13.80
N PRO A 51 -3.52 12.76 15.13
CA PRO A 51 -4.03 13.81 16.00
C PRO A 51 -3.19 15.08 15.94
N LEU A 52 -1.87 14.95 15.70
CA LEU A 52 -0.97 16.09 15.56
C LEU A 52 -1.23 16.85 14.26
N ALA A 53 -1.46 16.16 13.14
CA ALA A 53 -1.81 16.80 11.89
C ALA A 53 -3.16 17.54 11.97
N ILE A 54 -4.11 17.04 12.76
CA ILE A 54 -5.40 17.71 13.00
C ILE A 54 -5.18 19.00 13.81
N ILE A 55 -4.35 18.96 14.86
CA ILE A 55 -4.07 20.10 15.75
C ILE A 55 -3.23 21.18 15.03
N THR A 56 -2.29 20.77 14.17
CA THR A 56 -1.40 21.70 13.43
C THR A 56 -2.01 22.25 12.14
N GLY A 57 -3.29 21.94 11.85
CA GLY A 57 -3.96 22.39 10.63
C GLY A 57 -3.47 21.68 9.36
N GLY A 58 -2.59 20.69 9.48
CA GLY A 58 -2.22 19.76 8.43
C GLY A 58 -3.41 18.85 8.16
N GLY A 59 -4.14 19.05 7.06
CA GLY A 59 -5.29 18.23 6.72
C GLY A 59 -4.93 16.73 6.62
N ARG A 60 -5.93 15.86 6.70
CA ARG A 60 -5.78 14.41 6.50
C ARG A 60 -4.92 14.14 5.26
N PRO A 61 -3.88 13.28 5.36
CA PRO A 61 -3.04 12.94 4.21
C PRO A 61 -3.88 12.32 3.09
N LEU A 62 -3.49 12.62 1.86
CA LEU A 62 -4.07 12.03 0.66
C LEU A 62 -3.71 10.54 0.63
N VAL A 63 -4.70 9.65 0.60
CA VAL A 63 -4.46 8.21 0.46
C VAL A 63 -4.37 7.81 -1.01
N LEU A 64 -3.72 6.67 -1.29
CA LEU A 64 -3.45 6.20 -2.65
C LEU A 64 -4.71 6.18 -3.54
N ARG A 65 -5.80 5.58 -3.06
CA ARG A 65 -7.07 5.51 -3.81
C ARG A 65 -7.65 6.89 -4.15
N GLU A 66 -7.45 7.88 -3.28
CA GLU A 66 -7.93 9.25 -3.51
C GLU A 66 -7.05 9.94 -4.55
N ALA A 67 -5.72 9.74 -4.49
CA ALA A 67 -4.78 10.26 -5.47
C ALA A 67 -5.06 9.70 -6.88
N VAL A 68 -5.15 8.38 -7.01
CA VAL A 68 -5.46 7.69 -8.27
C VAL A 68 -6.80 8.15 -8.83
N SER A 69 -7.85 8.16 -8.00
CA SER A 69 -9.18 8.62 -8.44
C SER A 69 -9.20 10.10 -8.83
N ALA A 70 -8.42 10.93 -8.13
CA ALA A 70 -8.32 12.37 -8.45
C ALA A 70 -7.62 12.60 -9.78
N LEU A 71 -6.52 11.88 -10.07
CA LEU A 71 -5.80 11.98 -11.35
C LEU A 71 -6.69 11.59 -12.53
N HIS A 72 -7.43 10.49 -12.43
CA HIS A 72 -8.37 10.11 -13.50
C HIS A 72 -9.49 11.14 -13.70
N ARG A 73 -10.08 11.68 -12.61
CA ARG A 73 -11.07 12.76 -12.75
C ARG A 73 -10.46 14.03 -13.34
N ALA A 74 -9.24 14.37 -12.96
CA ALA A 74 -8.52 15.53 -13.46
C ALA A 74 -8.19 15.42 -14.95
N ALA A 75 -7.93 14.22 -15.45
CA ALA A 75 -7.74 13.97 -16.88
C ALA A 75 -8.96 14.38 -17.70
N GLU A 76 -10.17 14.14 -17.19
CA GLU A 76 -11.46 14.46 -17.85
C GLU A 76 -11.97 15.88 -17.53
N ASP A 77 -11.46 16.54 -16.49
CA ASP A 77 -11.96 17.82 -16.00
C ASP A 77 -11.39 18.99 -16.83
N SER A 78 -12.24 19.68 -17.60
CA SER A 78 -11.83 20.82 -18.44
C SER A 78 -11.24 22.02 -17.67
N ARG A 79 -11.45 22.10 -16.35
CA ARG A 79 -10.88 23.13 -15.50
C ARG A 79 -9.40 22.89 -15.20
N VAL A 80 -8.92 21.67 -15.34
CA VAL A 80 -7.53 21.29 -15.10
C VAL A 80 -6.75 21.38 -16.40
N ALA A 81 -5.71 22.21 -16.43
CA ALA A 81 -4.87 22.43 -17.59
C ALA A 81 -3.65 21.51 -17.64
N GLY A 82 -3.06 21.15 -16.49
CA GLY A 82 -1.86 20.34 -16.44
C GLY A 82 -1.56 19.80 -15.04
N LEU A 83 -0.47 19.05 -14.93
CA LEU A 83 0.01 18.44 -13.69
C LEU A 83 1.52 18.69 -13.54
N ILE A 84 1.95 19.19 -12.37
CA ILE A 84 3.34 19.18 -11.98
C ILE A 84 3.52 18.36 -10.71
N ALA A 85 4.54 17.52 -10.67
CA ALA A 85 4.83 16.70 -9.51
C ALA A 85 6.29 16.82 -9.06
N ARG A 86 6.50 16.92 -7.74
CA ARG A 86 7.80 16.69 -7.14
C ARG A 86 7.90 15.20 -6.80
N VAL A 87 8.73 14.46 -7.57
CA VAL A 87 8.84 12.99 -7.45
C VAL A 87 10.18 12.62 -6.83
N GLN A 88 10.19 12.32 -5.53
CA GLN A 88 11.41 12.01 -4.78
C GLN A 88 11.11 10.96 -3.70
N LEU A 89 10.76 9.75 -4.13
CA LEU A 89 10.42 8.65 -3.24
C LEU A 89 11.69 7.97 -2.71
N PRO A 90 12.05 8.10 -1.42
CA PRO A 90 13.23 7.43 -0.86
C PRO A 90 13.01 5.93 -0.68
N ALA A 91 11.78 5.53 -0.41
CA ALA A 91 11.36 4.13 -0.31
C ALA A 91 9.88 4.00 -0.67
N ALA A 92 9.54 2.96 -1.42
CA ALA A 92 8.15 2.66 -1.80
C ALA A 92 8.02 1.18 -2.18
N ALA A 93 6.80 0.66 -2.13
CA ALA A 93 6.47 -0.66 -2.66
C ALA A 93 6.09 -0.57 -4.14
N ALA A 94 6.43 -1.59 -4.93
CA ALA A 94 6.23 -1.58 -6.37
C ALA A 94 4.75 -1.48 -6.78
N GLY A 95 3.85 -2.28 -6.19
CA GLY A 95 2.44 -2.30 -6.53
C GLY A 95 1.75 -0.92 -6.43
N PRO A 96 1.79 -0.22 -5.28
CA PRO A 96 1.25 1.14 -5.16
C PRO A 96 1.86 2.16 -6.11
N VAL A 97 3.17 2.06 -6.38
CA VAL A 97 3.84 2.93 -7.35
C VAL A 97 3.34 2.66 -8.77
N GLN A 98 3.13 1.40 -9.14
CA GLN A 98 2.56 1.03 -10.43
C GLN A 98 1.12 1.55 -10.60
N GLU A 99 0.30 1.42 -9.56
CA GLU A 99 -1.08 1.94 -9.56
C GLU A 99 -1.10 3.48 -9.74
N LEU A 100 -0.20 4.19 -9.05
CA LEU A 100 -0.08 5.64 -9.20
C LEU A 100 0.48 6.02 -10.59
N ARG A 101 1.47 5.28 -11.08
CA ARG A 101 2.08 5.47 -12.39
C ARG A 101 1.06 5.32 -13.52
N GLU A 102 0.21 4.30 -13.43
CA GLU A 102 -0.87 4.09 -14.40
C GLU A 102 -1.81 5.31 -14.46
N ALA A 103 -2.18 5.85 -13.30
CA ALA A 103 -3.03 7.04 -13.23
C ALA A 103 -2.33 8.30 -13.78
N VAL A 104 -1.04 8.47 -13.53
CA VAL A 104 -0.21 9.55 -14.11
C VAL A 104 -0.12 9.38 -15.62
N ALA A 105 0.19 8.18 -16.13
CA ALA A 105 0.27 7.91 -17.56
C ALA A 105 -1.06 8.20 -18.28
N ALA A 106 -2.19 7.81 -17.69
CA ALA A 106 -3.52 8.12 -18.21
C ALA A 106 -3.80 9.63 -18.27
N PHE A 107 -3.32 10.39 -17.28
CA PHE A 107 -3.39 11.85 -17.28
C PHE A 107 -2.48 12.45 -18.37
N THR A 108 -1.24 12.01 -18.44
CA THR A 108 -0.23 12.47 -19.41
C THR A 108 -0.65 12.24 -20.86
N ALA A 109 -1.41 11.18 -21.12
CA ALA A 109 -1.94 10.89 -22.45
C ALA A 109 -2.90 11.97 -23.00
N VAL A 110 -3.49 12.81 -22.14
CA VAL A 110 -4.51 13.80 -22.52
C VAL A 110 -4.16 15.23 -22.13
N LYS A 111 -3.23 15.44 -21.18
CA LYS A 111 -2.86 16.76 -20.69
C LYS A 111 -1.36 16.86 -20.40
N PRO A 112 -0.76 18.06 -20.51
CA PRO A 112 0.63 18.27 -20.15
C PRO A 112 0.93 17.87 -18.70
N SER A 113 2.07 17.20 -18.50
CA SER A 113 2.55 16.84 -17.18
C SER A 113 4.07 16.94 -17.08
N LEU A 114 4.58 17.33 -15.93
CA LEU A 114 5.99 17.51 -15.67
C LEU A 114 6.36 16.93 -14.30
N ALA A 115 7.35 16.05 -14.27
CA ALA A 115 7.99 15.61 -13.04
C ALA A 115 9.27 16.41 -12.80
N TRP A 116 9.43 16.94 -11.60
CA TRP A 116 10.65 17.59 -11.17
C TRP A 116 11.11 17.00 -9.83
N ALA A 117 12.42 16.89 -9.67
CA ALA A 117 13.03 16.50 -8.40
C ALA A 117 14.39 17.13 -8.21
N GLU A 118 14.80 17.28 -6.96
CA GLU A 118 16.20 17.61 -6.62
C GLU A 118 17.13 16.47 -7.04
N THR A 119 16.67 15.23 -6.86
CA THR A 119 17.34 13.99 -7.24
C THR A 119 16.30 12.88 -7.32
N TYR A 120 16.56 11.84 -8.08
CA TYR A 120 15.77 10.61 -8.11
C TYR A 120 16.49 9.53 -7.28
N PRO A 121 16.17 9.39 -5.99
CA PRO A 121 16.99 8.63 -5.03
C PRO A 121 16.90 7.12 -5.15
N GLY A 122 16.07 6.59 -6.03
CA GLY A 122 15.92 5.15 -6.20
C GLY A 122 15.11 4.77 -7.44
N THR A 123 15.18 3.50 -7.78
CA THR A 123 14.59 2.91 -8.98
C THR A 123 13.09 3.23 -9.13
N LEU A 124 12.29 3.04 -8.08
CA LEU A 124 10.85 3.30 -8.13
C LEU A 124 10.51 4.79 -8.19
N SER A 125 11.36 5.66 -7.67
CA SER A 125 11.20 7.11 -7.80
C SER A 125 11.31 7.52 -9.27
N TYR A 126 12.36 7.07 -9.95
CA TYR A 126 12.54 7.37 -11.37
C TYR A 126 11.49 6.65 -12.25
N TYR A 127 11.15 5.41 -11.94
CA TYR A 127 10.09 4.66 -12.63
C TYR A 127 8.75 5.42 -12.62
N LEU A 128 8.38 6.04 -11.51
CA LEU A 128 7.18 6.87 -11.44
C LEU A 128 7.34 8.16 -12.26
N ALA A 129 8.49 8.82 -12.14
CA ALA A 129 8.78 10.06 -12.88
C ALA A 129 8.73 9.86 -14.40
N SER A 130 9.19 8.70 -14.90
CA SER A 130 9.19 8.39 -16.33
C SER A 130 7.80 8.32 -16.98
N ALA A 131 6.70 8.31 -16.18
CA ALA A 131 5.33 8.36 -16.70
C ALA A 131 4.84 9.78 -17.05
N PHE A 132 5.59 10.81 -16.66
CA PHE A 132 5.27 12.20 -16.99
C PHE A 132 5.75 12.57 -18.40
N GLY A 133 5.15 13.61 -18.97
CA GLY A 133 5.51 14.08 -20.31
C GLY A 133 6.91 14.68 -20.40
N GLU A 134 7.34 15.39 -19.34
CA GLU A 134 8.71 15.86 -19.19
C GLU A 134 9.25 15.46 -17.81
N VAL A 135 10.54 15.08 -17.74
CA VAL A 135 11.25 14.70 -16.51
C VAL A 135 12.45 15.63 -16.32
N TRP A 136 12.40 16.44 -15.27
CA TRP A 136 13.41 17.43 -14.97
C TRP A 136 14.13 17.13 -13.67
N MET A 137 15.39 17.53 -13.57
CA MET A 137 16.20 17.34 -12.37
C MET A 137 17.05 18.58 -12.06
N GLN A 138 17.22 18.87 -10.78
CA GLN A 138 18.10 19.95 -10.33
C GLN A 138 19.58 19.67 -10.68
N PRO A 139 20.41 20.71 -10.92
CA PRO A 139 21.82 20.51 -11.33
C PRO A 139 22.68 19.66 -10.38
N SER A 140 22.36 19.61 -9.09
CA SER A 140 23.05 18.79 -8.09
C SER A 140 22.52 17.36 -7.97
N GLY A 141 21.49 17.02 -8.74
CA GLY A 141 20.82 15.74 -8.66
C GLY A 141 21.52 14.60 -9.38
N THR A 142 21.06 13.40 -9.11
CA THR A 142 21.44 12.15 -9.78
C THR A 142 20.22 11.30 -10.05
N VAL A 143 20.32 10.39 -11.02
CA VAL A 143 19.30 9.38 -11.29
C VAL A 143 19.77 8.03 -10.77
N ALA A 144 19.19 7.59 -9.65
CA ALA A 144 19.52 6.30 -9.04
C ALA A 144 18.60 5.17 -9.57
N LEU A 145 18.67 4.89 -10.86
CA LEU A 145 18.05 3.69 -11.46
C LEU A 145 18.95 2.47 -11.22
N ILE A 146 19.13 2.08 -9.96
CA ILE A 146 20.14 1.13 -9.49
C ILE A 146 19.68 -0.33 -9.40
N GLY A 147 18.44 -0.62 -9.81
CA GLY A 147 17.86 -1.95 -9.69
C GLY A 147 17.27 -2.25 -8.33
N PHE A 148 17.20 -3.54 -7.99
CA PHE A 148 16.61 -4.05 -6.76
C PHE A 148 17.58 -4.99 -6.07
N ALA A 149 17.67 -4.88 -4.76
CA ALA A 149 18.42 -5.80 -3.92
C ALA A 149 17.62 -6.13 -2.66
N THR A 150 17.78 -7.33 -2.17
CA THR A 150 17.28 -7.74 -0.85
C THR A 150 18.43 -8.29 -0.02
N SER A 151 18.39 -8.04 1.27
CA SER A 151 19.30 -8.64 2.24
C SER A 151 18.49 -9.15 3.42
N ALA A 152 18.84 -10.32 3.94
CA ALA A 152 18.22 -10.88 5.12
C ALA A 152 19.23 -10.93 6.28
N LEU A 153 18.78 -10.54 7.47
CA LEU A 153 19.54 -10.75 8.69
C LEU A 153 19.18 -12.12 9.27
N PHE A 154 20.20 -12.87 9.63
CA PHE A 154 20.06 -14.17 10.27
C PHE A 154 20.53 -14.06 11.72
N LEU A 155 19.66 -14.38 12.66
CA LEU A 155 19.84 -14.12 14.09
C LEU A 155 20.08 -15.40 14.89
N ARG A 156 20.10 -16.59 14.26
CA ARG A 156 20.26 -17.88 14.95
C ARG A 156 21.44 -17.84 15.94
N ASP A 157 22.62 -17.54 15.44
CA ASP A 157 23.84 -17.58 16.25
C ASP A 157 23.86 -16.48 17.35
N ALA A 158 23.24 -15.33 17.07
CA ALA A 158 23.09 -14.26 18.06
C ALA A 158 22.12 -14.65 19.19
N LEU A 159 21.02 -15.30 18.83
CA LEU A 159 20.02 -15.82 19.77
C LEU A 159 20.64 -16.92 20.65
N GLU A 160 21.35 -17.88 20.05
CA GLU A 160 22.06 -18.94 20.77
C GLU A 160 23.08 -18.36 21.76
N LYS A 161 23.90 -17.37 21.33
CA LYS A 161 24.80 -16.66 22.21
C LYS A 161 24.10 -15.92 23.35
N ALA A 162 22.91 -15.40 23.10
CA ALA A 162 22.07 -14.78 24.12
C ALA A 162 21.42 -15.82 25.06
N GLY A 163 21.40 -17.10 24.72
CA GLY A 163 20.71 -18.15 25.48
C GLY A 163 19.21 -18.21 25.13
N ILE A 164 18.88 -17.89 23.87
CA ILE A 164 17.53 -18.01 23.30
C ILE A 164 17.55 -19.09 22.23
N GLU A 165 16.67 -20.07 22.34
CA GLU A 165 16.47 -21.12 21.36
C GLU A 165 15.22 -20.84 20.52
N ALA A 166 15.35 -20.91 19.21
CA ALA A 166 14.22 -20.69 18.28
C ALA A 166 13.64 -22.05 17.86
N GLN A 167 12.40 -22.33 18.25
CA GLN A 167 11.66 -23.53 17.90
C GLN A 167 10.50 -23.18 16.97
N PHE A 168 10.75 -23.19 15.65
CA PHE A 168 9.76 -22.92 14.62
C PHE A 168 9.54 -24.13 13.73
N ILE A 169 8.29 -24.32 13.37
CA ILE A 169 7.81 -25.35 12.44
C ILE A 169 7.23 -24.63 11.24
N ALA A 170 7.76 -24.90 10.05
CA ALA A 170 7.28 -24.35 8.79
C ALA A 170 6.76 -25.48 7.88
N ARG A 171 5.76 -25.17 7.07
CA ARG A 171 5.31 -26.04 5.98
C ARG A 171 5.55 -25.34 4.65
N GLY A 172 6.33 -26.06 3.81
CA GLY A 172 6.87 -25.58 2.54
C GLY A 172 8.29 -25.00 2.65
N GLU A 173 9.19 -25.47 1.81
CA GLU A 173 10.62 -25.10 1.80
C GLU A 173 10.86 -23.62 1.47
N TYR A 174 9.90 -22.96 0.82
CA TYR A 174 9.94 -21.53 0.51
C TYR A 174 9.36 -20.66 1.63
N LYS A 175 8.81 -21.24 2.71
CA LYS A 175 8.28 -20.48 3.84
C LYS A 175 9.43 -19.96 4.70
N SER A 176 10.11 -18.93 4.20
CA SER A 176 11.38 -18.42 4.71
C SER A 176 11.27 -17.50 5.94
N SER A 177 10.06 -17.17 6.37
CA SER A 177 9.87 -16.21 7.47
C SER A 177 10.53 -16.62 8.80
N ALA A 178 10.61 -17.93 9.10
CA ALA A 178 11.33 -18.44 10.26
C ALA A 178 12.86 -18.47 10.08
N ASN A 179 13.35 -18.44 8.84
CA ASN A 179 14.78 -18.59 8.53
C ASN A 179 15.63 -17.53 9.21
N ARG A 180 15.10 -16.32 9.42
CA ARG A 180 15.74 -15.27 10.22
C ARG A 180 16.20 -15.76 11.59
N TYR A 181 15.44 -16.61 12.24
CA TYR A 181 15.67 -17.08 13.60
C TYR A 181 16.34 -18.46 13.65
N THR A 182 16.22 -19.26 12.57
CA THR A 182 16.63 -20.68 12.54
C THR A 182 17.83 -20.93 11.63
N GLN A 183 18.20 -19.99 10.77
CA GLN A 183 19.29 -20.14 9.81
C GLN A 183 20.41 -19.11 10.09
N ASP A 184 21.61 -19.39 9.55
CA ASP A 184 22.77 -18.49 9.57
C ASP A 184 23.03 -17.81 8.21
N ARG A 185 22.32 -18.26 7.17
CA ARG A 185 22.42 -17.79 5.80
C ARG A 185 21.16 -18.14 5.01
N TYR A 186 21.08 -17.65 3.78
CA TYR A 186 20.04 -18.07 2.85
C TYR A 186 20.05 -19.58 2.61
N THR A 187 18.89 -20.22 2.69
CA THR A 187 18.68 -21.54 2.09
C THR A 187 18.56 -21.41 0.57
N ASP A 188 18.76 -22.50 -0.17
CA ASP A 188 18.66 -22.48 -1.64
C ASP A 188 17.26 -22.05 -2.11
N ALA A 189 16.21 -22.59 -1.49
CA ALA A 189 14.83 -22.24 -1.79
C ALA A 189 14.52 -20.75 -1.49
N HIS A 190 15.01 -20.23 -0.35
CA HIS A 190 14.84 -18.81 0.00
C HIS A 190 15.55 -17.90 -1.02
N ARG A 191 16.80 -18.24 -1.39
CA ARG A 191 17.59 -17.50 -2.38
C ARG A 191 16.91 -17.52 -3.76
N GLU A 192 16.43 -18.69 -4.20
CA GLU A 192 15.74 -18.84 -5.47
C GLU A 192 14.47 -17.99 -5.56
N ALA A 193 13.64 -18.04 -4.50
CA ALA A 193 12.40 -17.25 -4.44
C ALA A 193 12.68 -15.73 -4.50
N ASP A 194 13.64 -15.25 -3.71
CA ASP A 194 14.03 -13.85 -3.69
C ASP A 194 14.63 -13.40 -5.04
N THR A 195 15.49 -14.24 -5.64
CA THR A 195 16.08 -13.95 -6.97
C THR A 195 14.97 -13.80 -8.01
N ARG A 196 14.04 -14.76 -8.10
CA ARG A 196 12.93 -14.69 -9.05
C ARG A 196 12.06 -13.45 -8.84
N LEU A 197 11.78 -13.10 -7.57
CA LEU A 197 11.00 -11.92 -7.23
C LEU A 197 11.68 -10.63 -7.72
N LEU A 198 12.99 -10.49 -7.47
CA LEU A 198 13.76 -9.31 -7.91
C LEU A 198 13.87 -9.22 -9.43
N GLU A 199 14.07 -10.35 -10.13
CA GLU A 199 14.11 -10.41 -11.60
C GLU A 199 12.76 -10.00 -12.20
N SER A 200 11.65 -10.51 -11.65
CA SER A 200 10.32 -10.15 -12.11
C SER A 200 10.05 -8.65 -11.93
N LEU A 201 10.36 -8.09 -10.75
CA LEU A 201 10.24 -6.64 -10.49
C LEU A 201 11.13 -5.81 -11.43
N ARG A 202 12.39 -6.20 -11.61
CA ARG A 202 13.30 -5.52 -12.53
C ARG A 202 12.72 -5.51 -13.95
N GLY A 203 12.30 -6.67 -14.44
CA GLY A 203 11.72 -6.80 -15.77
C GLY A 203 10.50 -5.92 -16.01
N GLN A 204 9.63 -5.78 -15.02
CA GLN A 204 8.46 -4.91 -15.09
C GLN A 204 8.84 -3.43 -15.14
N VAL A 205 9.73 -3.02 -14.24
CA VAL A 205 10.16 -1.62 -14.12
C VAL A 205 10.98 -1.20 -15.35
N TRP A 206 11.90 -2.04 -15.82
CA TRP A 206 12.72 -1.77 -17.02
C TRP A 206 11.85 -1.61 -18.25
N ARG A 207 10.92 -2.52 -18.51
CA ARG A 207 9.95 -2.37 -19.61
C ARG A 207 9.18 -1.06 -19.51
N GLY A 208 8.65 -0.73 -18.32
CA GLY A 208 7.88 0.50 -18.15
C GLY A 208 8.71 1.78 -18.36
N VAL A 209 9.99 1.80 -17.99
CA VAL A 209 10.90 2.93 -18.27
C VAL A 209 11.30 2.96 -19.74
N ALA A 210 11.67 1.82 -20.31
CA ALA A 210 12.07 1.67 -21.70
C ALA A 210 10.97 2.20 -22.64
N ASP A 211 9.73 1.72 -22.44
CA ASP A 211 8.56 2.14 -23.21
C ASP A 211 8.29 3.65 -23.09
N ALA A 212 8.35 4.18 -21.86
CA ALA A 212 8.03 5.58 -21.59
C ALA A 212 9.11 6.55 -22.13
N ARG A 213 10.37 6.14 -22.14
CA ARG A 213 11.50 6.97 -22.55
C ARG A 213 12.01 6.67 -23.98
N GLY A 214 11.47 5.64 -24.63
CA GLY A 214 11.93 5.19 -25.95
C GLY A 214 13.38 4.68 -25.93
N ILE A 215 13.80 4.07 -24.83
CA ILE A 215 15.15 3.53 -24.64
C ILE A 215 15.08 2.00 -24.78
N ASP A 216 16.04 1.42 -25.48
CA ASP A 216 16.15 -0.03 -25.58
C ASP A 216 16.42 -0.68 -24.21
N TYR A 217 15.84 -1.86 -23.98
CA TYR A 217 15.92 -2.57 -22.70
C TYR A 217 17.36 -2.86 -22.26
N ASP A 218 18.20 -3.39 -23.17
CA ASP A 218 19.58 -3.75 -22.85
C ASP A 218 20.43 -2.50 -22.60
N THR A 219 20.15 -1.41 -23.32
CA THR A 219 20.76 -0.10 -23.08
C THR A 219 20.40 0.40 -21.68
N LEU A 220 19.14 0.28 -21.27
CA LEU A 220 18.67 0.68 -19.94
C LEU A 220 19.32 -0.14 -18.83
N ASP A 221 19.47 -1.46 -19.03
CA ASP A 221 20.13 -2.36 -18.09
C ASP A 221 21.61 -1.98 -17.90
N GLY A 222 22.32 -1.67 -19.00
CA GLY A 222 23.69 -1.17 -18.95
C GLY A 222 23.83 0.24 -18.33
N LEU A 223 22.79 1.07 -18.37
CA LEU A 223 22.75 2.34 -17.65
C LEU A 223 22.60 2.11 -16.13
N ALA A 224 21.77 1.14 -15.76
CA ALA A 224 21.53 0.78 -14.37
C ALA A 224 22.80 0.25 -13.68
N ASP A 225 23.64 -0.51 -14.39
CA ASP A 225 24.93 -0.99 -13.87
C ASP A 225 25.92 0.15 -13.56
N ARG A 226 25.74 1.31 -14.17
CA ARG A 226 26.55 2.53 -13.94
C ARG A 226 25.89 3.53 -13.00
N ALA A 227 24.64 3.29 -12.61
CA ALA A 227 23.89 4.21 -11.74
C ALA A 227 24.51 4.28 -10.32
N PRO A 228 24.37 5.42 -9.61
CA PRO A 228 23.57 6.58 -9.99
C PRO A 228 24.21 7.42 -11.10
N LEU A 229 23.43 7.76 -12.12
CA LEU A 229 23.89 8.56 -13.24
C LEU A 229 23.97 10.04 -12.85
N LEU A 230 25.07 10.69 -13.23
CA LEU A 230 25.23 12.12 -13.08
C LEU A 230 24.41 12.87 -14.13
N ARG A 231 24.25 14.17 -13.94
CA ARG A 231 23.36 15.02 -14.76
C ARG A 231 23.63 14.93 -16.27
N GLU A 232 24.91 14.94 -16.68
CA GLU A 232 25.29 14.89 -18.09
C GLU A 232 24.92 13.54 -18.72
N ASP A 233 25.22 12.45 -18.02
CA ASP A 233 24.89 11.09 -18.47
C ASP A 233 23.36 10.87 -18.47
N ALA A 234 22.65 11.40 -17.49
CA ALA A 234 21.20 11.29 -17.39
C ALA A 234 20.48 12.01 -18.54
N VAL A 235 20.98 13.17 -18.97
CA VAL A 235 20.45 13.90 -20.13
C VAL A 235 20.83 13.19 -21.44
N THR A 236 22.09 12.83 -21.59
CA THR A 236 22.60 12.20 -22.82
C THR A 236 21.94 10.85 -23.07
N SER A 237 21.63 10.10 -22.01
CA SER A 237 20.92 8.82 -22.10
C SER A 237 19.41 8.96 -22.36
N GLY A 238 18.86 10.19 -22.35
CA GLY A 238 17.43 10.42 -22.52
C GLY A 238 16.57 10.12 -21.29
N LEU A 239 17.19 9.85 -20.13
CA LEU A 239 16.43 9.66 -18.88
C LEU A 239 15.87 10.97 -18.33
N ILE A 240 16.57 12.08 -18.52
CA ILE A 240 16.17 13.43 -18.10
C ILE A 240 16.04 14.32 -19.34
N ASP A 241 14.93 15.04 -19.45
CA ASP A 241 14.69 15.96 -20.57
C ASP A 241 15.43 17.28 -20.36
N ARG A 242 15.50 17.76 -19.11
CA ARG A 242 16.19 19.02 -18.81
C ARG A 242 16.73 19.04 -17.37
N ILE A 243 17.90 19.68 -17.24
CA ILE A 243 18.43 20.10 -15.95
C ILE A 243 17.91 21.50 -15.68
N GLY A 244 17.26 21.71 -14.53
CA GLY A 244 16.67 22.99 -14.17
C GLY A 244 16.20 23.05 -12.72
N PHE A 245 16.05 24.28 -12.24
CA PHE A 245 15.55 24.54 -10.90
C PHE A 245 14.02 24.46 -10.83
N ARG A 246 13.51 24.45 -9.60
CA ARG A 246 12.07 24.29 -9.36
C ARG A 246 11.23 25.40 -10.01
N ASP A 247 11.65 26.64 -9.91
CA ASP A 247 11.00 27.81 -10.52
C ASP A 247 10.94 27.69 -12.05
N GLU A 248 12.02 27.27 -12.69
CA GLU A 248 12.06 26.99 -14.14
C GLU A 248 11.09 25.87 -14.55
N ALA A 249 10.97 24.82 -13.73
CA ALA A 249 10.01 23.75 -13.98
C ALA A 249 8.55 24.24 -13.86
N TYR A 250 8.27 25.15 -12.92
CA TYR A 250 6.96 25.79 -12.80
C TYR A 250 6.66 26.77 -13.95
N ALA A 251 7.65 27.49 -14.43
CA ALA A 251 7.51 28.30 -15.64
C ALA A 251 7.21 27.42 -16.86
N ARG A 252 7.93 26.30 -16.99
CA ARG A 252 7.73 25.36 -18.10
C ARG A 252 6.33 24.74 -18.15
N ILE A 253 5.79 24.32 -17.01
CA ILE A 253 4.42 23.76 -17.01
C ILE A 253 3.37 24.85 -17.33
N ALA A 254 3.61 26.10 -16.95
CA ALA A 254 2.77 27.23 -17.34
C ALA A 254 2.78 27.44 -18.86
N GLU A 255 3.94 27.41 -19.50
CA GLU A 255 4.07 27.45 -20.98
C GLU A 255 3.30 26.29 -21.64
N LEU A 256 3.52 25.05 -21.16
CA LEU A 256 2.87 23.85 -21.70
C LEU A 256 1.33 23.90 -21.59
N THR A 257 0.82 24.64 -20.64
CA THR A 257 -0.63 24.82 -20.41
C THR A 257 -1.20 26.05 -21.10
N GLY A 258 -0.41 26.78 -21.88
CA GLY A 258 -0.84 27.95 -22.68
C GLY A 258 -0.98 29.22 -21.87
N ALA A 259 -0.33 29.34 -20.71
CA ALA A 259 -0.21 30.62 -20.01
C ALA A 259 0.81 31.52 -20.73
N GLU A 260 0.52 32.81 -20.78
CA GLU A 260 1.48 33.82 -21.32
C GLU A 260 2.79 33.76 -20.52
N GLU A 261 3.93 34.03 -21.20
CA GLU A 261 5.28 34.00 -20.61
C GLU A 261 5.34 34.76 -19.28
N ILE A 262 5.72 34.07 -18.22
CA ILE A 262 6.02 34.66 -16.94
C ILE A 262 7.45 35.21 -17.02
N SER A 263 7.63 36.52 -16.87
CA SER A 263 8.95 37.11 -16.80
C SER A 263 9.76 36.51 -15.65
N PRO A 264 10.97 36.01 -15.88
CA PRO A 264 11.79 35.37 -14.84
C PRO A 264 12.26 36.32 -13.73
N GLU A 265 12.05 37.62 -13.90
CA GLU A 265 12.58 38.64 -12.99
C GLU A 265 11.81 38.79 -11.66
N THR A 266 10.60 38.31 -11.55
CA THR A 266 9.78 38.55 -10.35
C THR A 266 9.71 37.42 -9.35
N GLY A 267 10.13 36.21 -9.66
CA GLY A 267 10.19 35.06 -8.70
C GLY A 267 8.90 34.78 -7.90
N ASP A 268 7.87 35.57 -8.12
CA ASP A 268 6.62 35.53 -7.37
C ASP A 268 5.64 34.58 -8.04
N ALA A 269 5.26 33.58 -7.30
CA ALA A 269 4.31 32.56 -7.72
C ALA A 269 2.90 33.12 -8.01
N ASP A 270 2.69 34.40 -7.69
CA ASP A 270 1.45 35.15 -7.90
C ASP A 270 1.59 36.19 -9.03
N ALA A 271 2.69 36.13 -9.83
CA ALA A 271 2.92 37.05 -10.92
C ALA A 271 1.80 36.98 -11.99
N ASP A 272 1.48 38.15 -12.57
CA ASP A 272 0.46 38.31 -13.63
C ASP A 272 0.66 37.31 -14.78
N GLY A 273 -0.34 36.47 -15.04
CA GLY A 273 -0.34 35.50 -16.13
C GLY A 273 -0.11 34.05 -15.73
N ALA A 274 0.40 33.75 -14.53
CA ALA A 274 0.58 32.35 -14.08
C ALA A 274 -0.76 31.61 -13.94
N PRO A 275 -0.85 30.33 -14.36
CA PRO A 275 -2.06 29.54 -14.15
C PRO A 275 -2.28 29.34 -12.65
N PRO A 276 -3.54 29.37 -12.18
CA PRO A 276 -3.84 29.07 -10.79
C PRO A 276 -3.37 27.64 -10.44
N ARG A 277 -2.76 27.49 -9.26
CA ARG A 277 -2.22 26.21 -8.79
C ARG A 277 -3.10 25.62 -7.69
N LEU A 278 -3.30 24.30 -7.72
CA LEU A 278 -4.10 23.62 -6.73
C LEU A 278 -3.46 22.27 -6.36
N TYR A 279 -3.21 22.03 -5.08
CA TYR A 279 -2.74 20.71 -4.63
C TYR A 279 -3.75 19.62 -4.98
N LEU A 280 -3.26 18.48 -5.48
CA LEU A 280 -4.09 17.32 -5.80
C LEU A 280 -4.96 16.88 -4.60
N SER A 281 -4.46 17.03 -3.39
CA SER A 281 -5.22 16.75 -2.16
C SER A 281 -6.44 17.65 -1.95
N ARG A 282 -6.35 18.92 -2.38
CA ARG A 282 -7.49 19.85 -2.35
C ARG A 282 -8.47 19.56 -3.47
N TYR A 283 -7.94 19.28 -4.67
CA TYR A 283 -8.76 18.85 -5.81
C TYR A 283 -9.54 17.58 -5.50
N ALA A 284 -8.88 16.57 -4.92
CA ALA A 284 -9.50 15.32 -4.51
C ALA A 284 -10.68 15.53 -3.54
N ARG A 285 -10.53 16.46 -2.59
CA ARG A 285 -11.60 16.83 -1.64
C ARG A 285 -12.74 17.59 -2.30
N ALA A 286 -12.42 18.55 -3.16
CA ALA A 286 -13.42 19.36 -3.86
C ALA A 286 -14.29 18.52 -4.85
N THR A 287 -13.68 17.51 -5.47
CA THR A 287 -14.34 16.68 -6.50
C THR A 287 -14.72 15.28 -6.02
N GLY A 288 -14.36 14.91 -4.80
CA GLY A 288 -14.64 13.61 -4.20
C GLY A 288 -16.09 13.41 -3.77
N PRO A 289 -16.47 12.22 -3.31
CA PRO A 289 -17.85 11.87 -2.95
C PRO A 289 -18.51 12.73 -1.85
N GLY A 290 -17.73 13.53 -1.12
CA GLY A 290 -18.21 14.46 -0.08
C GLY A 290 -18.10 15.95 -0.46
N GLY A 291 -17.60 16.26 -1.66
CA GLY A 291 -17.23 17.63 -2.07
C GLY A 291 -18.39 18.51 -2.55
N SER A 292 -19.62 18.01 -2.62
CA SER A 292 -20.77 18.84 -2.99
C SER A 292 -21.41 19.47 -1.75
N PRO A 293 -21.46 20.81 -1.63
CA PRO A 293 -22.07 21.50 -0.50
C PRO A 293 -23.60 21.41 -0.48
N LEU A 294 -24.23 20.81 -1.50
CA LEU A 294 -25.69 20.66 -1.56
C LEU A 294 -26.08 19.26 -1.07
N PRO A 295 -26.96 19.15 -0.05
CA PRO A 295 -27.54 17.88 0.32
C PRO A 295 -28.24 17.29 -0.90
N SER A 296 -28.02 15.99 -1.15
CA SER A 296 -28.66 15.27 -2.26
C SER A 296 -30.19 15.39 -2.09
N MET A 297 -30.85 16.01 -3.07
CA MET A 297 -32.32 16.09 -3.07
C MET A 297 -32.94 14.68 -2.99
N PRO A 298 -33.94 14.47 -2.12
CA PRO A 298 -34.68 13.22 -2.10
C PRO A 298 -35.36 13.02 -3.48
N GLY A 299 -35.10 11.89 -4.14
CA GLY A 299 -35.75 11.55 -5.43
C GLY A 299 -34.80 11.25 -6.60
N ARG A 300 -33.49 11.46 -6.48
CA ARG A 300 -32.54 10.92 -7.46
C ARG A 300 -32.41 9.41 -7.28
N ARG A 301 -32.62 8.64 -8.34
CA ARG A 301 -32.33 7.19 -8.39
C ARG A 301 -31.03 6.89 -7.69
N HIS A 302 -31.07 6.02 -6.67
CA HIS A 302 -29.89 5.60 -5.94
C HIS A 302 -28.88 5.06 -6.96
N LYS A 303 -27.71 5.71 -7.06
CA LYS A 303 -26.60 5.14 -7.83
C LYS A 303 -26.16 3.90 -7.09
N SER A 304 -25.95 2.80 -7.82
CA SER A 304 -25.39 1.56 -7.29
C SER A 304 -24.11 1.85 -6.51
N ILE A 305 -23.96 1.20 -5.37
CA ILE A 305 -22.78 1.34 -4.51
C ILE A 305 -21.85 0.16 -4.72
N ILE A 306 -20.56 0.43 -4.89
CA ILE A 306 -19.50 -0.56 -4.72
C ILE A 306 -18.89 -0.31 -3.34
N ALA A 307 -19.05 -1.28 -2.45
CA ALA A 307 -18.46 -1.23 -1.11
C ALA A 307 -16.97 -1.56 -1.18
N VAL A 308 -16.13 -0.81 -0.47
CA VAL A 308 -14.70 -1.13 -0.30
C VAL A 308 -14.45 -1.46 1.16
N VAL A 309 -14.09 -2.69 1.44
CA VAL A 309 -13.61 -3.13 2.76
C VAL A 309 -12.09 -3.20 2.71
N THR A 310 -11.42 -2.41 3.56
CA THR A 310 -9.95 -2.35 3.56
C THR A 310 -9.37 -3.22 4.66
N LEU A 311 -8.43 -4.10 4.29
CA LEU A 311 -7.62 -4.91 5.17
C LEU A 311 -6.15 -4.45 5.01
N ALA A 312 -5.63 -3.69 5.97
CA ALA A 312 -4.28 -3.13 5.91
C ALA A 312 -3.47 -3.49 7.16
N GLY A 313 -2.27 -4.02 6.94
CA GLY A 313 -1.33 -4.47 7.98
C GLY A 313 -1.52 -5.93 8.39
N PRO A 314 -0.76 -6.40 9.40
CA PRO A 314 -0.83 -7.78 9.91
C PRO A 314 -2.24 -8.15 10.39
N ILE A 315 -2.68 -9.35 10.06
CA ILE A 315 -3.99 -9.88 10.47
C ILE A 315 -3.88 -10.40 11.89
N VAL A 316 -4.72 -9.88 12.79
CA VAL A 316 -4.77 -10.29 14.20
C VAL A 316 -6.18 -10.70 14.60
N SER A 317 -6.29 -11.55 15.62
CA SER A 317 -7.59 -11.90 16.21
C SER A 317 -8.22 -10.68 16.91
N GLY A 318 -9.54 -10.62 16.92
CA GLY A 318 -10.28 -9.51 17.53
C GLY A 318 -10.36 -8.26 16.64
N ARG A 319 -10.41 -7.09 17.25
CA ARG A 319 -10.70 -5.83 16.54
C ARG A 319 -9.53 -5.20 15.82
N GLY A 320 -8.29 -5.63 16.12
CA GLY A 320 -7.09 -4.93 15.66
C GLY A 320 -6.94 -3.55 16.30
N GLY A 321 -5.89 -2.84 15.92
CA GLY A 321 -5.61 -1.50 16.47
C GLY A 321 -5.18 -0.51 15.42
N SER A 322 -5.69 0.73 15.52
CA SER A 322 -5.07 1.87 14.87
C SER A 322 -3.78 2.22 15.61
N ARG A 323 -2.80 2.77 14.89
CA ARG A 323 -1.57 3.29 15.48
C ARG A 323 -1.89 4.38 16.52
N VAL A 324 -1.89 4.02 17.79
CA VAL A 324 -2.19 4.95 18.89
C VAL A 324 -0.93 5.65 19.43
N LEU A 325 0.24 5.03 19.19
CA LEU A 325 1.55 5.55 19.61
C LEU A 325 2.45 5.78 18.37
N PRO A 326 3.40 6.72 18.43
CA PRO A 326 4.35 6.95 17.33
C PRO A 326 5.21 5.70 17.01
N PHE A 327 5.22 4.71 17.88
CA PHE A 327 5.96 3.45 17.76
C PHE A 327 4.96 2.28 17.68
N GLY A 328 4.41 1.97 16.54
CA GLY A 328 3.53 0.82 16.32
C GLY A 328 3.00 0.77 14.90
N SER A 329 2.79 -0.40 14.36
CA SER A 329 2.10 -0.60 13.09
C SER A 329 0.60 -0.77 13.33
N SER A 330 -0.24 -0.26 12.42
CA SER A 330 -1.65 -0.60 12.41
C SER A 330 -1.80 -2.10 12.11
N SER A 331 -2.77 -2.75 12.74
CA SER A 331 -3.10 -4.16 12.49
C SER A 331 -4.55 -4.31 12.04
N ALA A 332 -4.78 -5.23 11.11
CA ALA A 332 -6.12 -5.57 10.63
C ALA A 332 -6.77 -6.58 11.57
N GLY A 333 -7.79 -6.15 12.31
CA GLY A 333 -8.56 -7.05 13.16
C GLY A 333 -9.53 -7.92 12.38
N GLY A 334 -9.47 -9.24 12.56
CA GLY A 334 -10.37 -10.19 11.92
C GLY A 334 -11.84 -9.84 12.12
N ASP A 335 -12.23 -9.46 13.35
CA ASP A 335 -13.61 -9.08 13.68
C ASP A 335 -14.05 -7.80 12.98
N THR A 336 -13.16 -6.81 12.86
CA THR A 336 -13.46 -5.53 12.20
C THR A 336 -13.67 -5.70 10.71
N VAL A 337 -12.79 -6.45 10.05
CA VAL A 337 -12.90 -6.72 8.60
C VAL A 337 -14.14 -7.59 8.32
N ALA A 338 -14.36 -8.63 9.11
CA ALA A 338 -15.54 -9.47 9.02
C ALA A 338 -16.85 -8.68 9.22
N ALA A 339 -16.88 -7.75 10.19
CA ALA A 339 -18.02 -6.86 10.39
C ALA A 339 -18.28 -5.96 9.18
N GLY A 340 -17.24 -5.37 8.59
CA GLY A 340 -17.34 -4.55 7.38
C GLY A 340 -17.89 -5.34 6.19
N LEU A 341 -17.46 -6.59 6.01
CA LEU A 341 -17.99 -7.47 4.96
C LEU A 341 -19.47 -7.80 5.19
N ARG A 342 -19.87 -8.13 6.42
CA ARG A 342 -21.28 -8.41 6.78
C ARG A 342 -22.17 -7.18 6.58
N GLU A 343 -21.72 -6.01 7.00
CA GLU A 343 -22.44 -4.76 6.83
C GLU A 343 -22.63 -4.43 5.35
N ALA A 344 -21.57 -4.53 4.54
CA ALA A 344 -21.63 -4.33 3.10
C ALA A 344 -22.55 -5.37 2.41
N ALA A 345 -22.53 -6.62 2.83
CA ALA A 345 -23.37 -7.68 2.27
C ALA A 345 -24.85 -7.50 2.63
N ALA A 346 -25.16 -6.95 3.80
CA ALA A 346 -26.52 -6.72 4.28
C ALA A 346 -27.14 -5.43 3.71
N ASP A 347 -26.37 -4.52 3.11
CA ASP A 347 -26.87 -3.27 2.53
C ASP A 347 -27.41 -3.53 1.12
N ASP A 348 -28.74 -3.39 0.93
CA ASP A 348 -29.40 -3.60 -0.36
C ASP A 348 -28.93 -2.62 -1.45
N SER A 349 -28.40 -1.46 -1.09
CA SER A 349 -27.86 -0.47 -2.03
C SER A 349 -26.47 -0.85 -2.57
N VAL A 350 -25.77 -1.79 -1.93
CA VAL A 350 -24.48 -2.32 -2.36
C VAL A 350 -24.69 -3.36 -3.45
N SER A 351 -24.12 -3.13 -4.62
CA SER A 351 -24.21 -4.04 -5.76
C SER A 351 -23.07 -5.07 -5.80
N ALA A 352 -21.87 -4.70 -5.30
CA ALA A 352 -20.72 -5.58 -5.17
C ALA A 352 -19.75 -5.06 -4.11
N ILE A 353 -18.85 -5.93 -3.68
CA ILE A 353 -17.84 -5.63 -2.64
C ILE A 353 -16.45 -5.75 -3.25
N VAL A 354 -15.57 -4.79 -2.97
CA VAL A 354 -14.14 -4.88 -3.22
C VAL A 354 -13.44 -5.03 -1.87
N LEU A 355 -12.78 -6.17 -1.66
CA LEU A 355 -11.89 -6.40 -0.52
C LEU A 355 -10.49 -5.91 -0.90
N ARG A 356 -10.10 -4.72 -0.41
CA ARG A 356 -8.76 -4.17 -0.62
C ARG A 356 -7.82 -4.74 0.42
N VAL A 357 -6.81 -5.51 -0.03
CA VAL A 357 -5.87 -6.24 0.82
C VAL A 357 -4.47 -5.68 0.66
N ASP A 358 -3.90 -5.19 1.75
CA ASP A 358 -2.49 -4.79 1.87
C ASP A 358 -1.91 -5.37 3.17
N SER A 359 -1.58 -6.67 3.12
CA SER A 359 -1.25 -7.45 4.32
C SER A 359 -0.24 -8.57 4.04
N PRO A 360 0.79 -8.70 4.88
CA PRO A 360 1.72 -9.85 4.82
C PRO A 360 1.10 -11.16 5.36
N GLY A 361 -0.13 -11.12 5.87
CA GLY A 361 -0.78 -12.23 6.54
C GLY A 361 -0.87 -12.05 8.06
N GLY A 362 -0.89 -13.14 8.80
CA GLY A 362 -1.00 -13.15 10.26
C GLY A 362 -1.76 -14.36 10.79
N SER A 363 -2.62 -14.15 11.77
CA SER A 363 -3.40 -15.21 12.45
C SER A 363 -4.22 -16.07 11.47
N VAL A 364 -4.02 -17.37 11.50
CA VAL A 364 -4.78 -18.35 10.71
C VAL A 364 -6.28 -18.24 11.01
N ASN A 365 -6.67 -18.25 12.29
CA ASN A 365 -8.07 -18.20 12.71
C ASN A 365 -8.76 -16.90 12.28
N ALA A 366 -8.07 -15.77 12.37
CA ALA A 366 -8.61 -14.48 11.93
C ALA A 366 -8.77 -14.42 10.40
N SER A 367 -7.79 -14.96 9.66
CA SER A 367 -7.86 -15.07 8.19
C SER A 367 -9.01 -15.97 7.75
N GLU A 368 -9.24 -17.08 8.44
CA GLU A 368 -10.35 -17.99 8.18
C GLU A 368 -11.71 -17.33 8.45
N THR A 369 -11.82 -16.56 9.54
CA THR A 369 -13.03 -15.77 9.86
C THR A 369 -13.37 -14.81 8.73
N ILE A 370 -12.39 -14.05 8.22
CA ILE A 370 -12.58 -13.11 7.11
C ILE A 370 -12.96 -13.85 5.82
N TRP A 371 -12.22 -14.90 5.47
CA TRP A 371 -12.52 -15.73 4.31
C TRP A 371 -13.95 -16.30 4.34
N ARG A 372 -14.43 -16.72 5.50
CA ARG A 372 -15.82 -17.21 5.64
C ARG A 372 -16.84 -16.11 5.34
N GLU A 373 -16.59 -14.87 5.76
CA GLU A 373 -17.48 -13.74 5.45
C GLU A 373 -17.42 -13.35 3.96
N VAL A 374 -16.28 -13.47 3.31
CA VAL A 374 -16.18 -13.34 1.83
C VAL A 374 -17.10 -14.35 1.15
N LYS A 375 -17.05 -15.62 1.55
CA LYS A 375 -17.93 -16.66 1.01
C LYS A 375 -19.40 -16.37 1.28
N LYS A 376 -19.76 -15.95 2.49
CA LYS A 376 -21.14 -15.59 2.83
C LYS A 376 -21.67 -14.43 2.00
N ALA A 377 -20.85 -13.39 1.75
CA ALA A 377 -21.25 -12.28 0.91
C ALA A 377 -21.62 -12.75 -0.50
N ARG A 378 -20.83 -13.67 -1.09
CA ARG A 378 -21.11 -14.31 -2.37
C ARG A 378 -22.37 -15.18 -2.32
N GLU A 379 -22.54 -15.98 -1.27
CA GLU A 379 -23.75 -16.81 -1.03
C GLU A 379 -25.03 -15.94 -0.96
N HIS A 380 -24.92 -14.66 -0.51
CA HIS A 380 -25.99 -13.67 -0.51
C HIS A 380 -26.16 -12.93 -1.85
N GLY A 381 -25.47 -13.37 -2.89
CA GLY A 381 -25.58 -12.76 -4.24
C GLY A 381 -24.82 -11.45 -4.39
N LYS A 382 -23.91 -11.10 -3.49
CA LYS A 382 -23.02 -9.93 -3.61
C LYS A 382 -21.67 -10.38 -4.16
N PRO A 383 -21.31 -10.08 -5.41
CA PRO A 383 -19.99 -10.38 -5.94
C PRO A 383 -18.89 -9.73 -5.10
N VAL A 384 -17.80 -10.46 -4.88
CA VAL A 384 -16.63 -9.99 -4.13
C VAL A 384 -15.40 -10.04 -5.03
N VAL A 385 -14.72 -8.90 -5.19
CA VAL A 385 -13.43 -8.82 -5.89
C VAL A 385 -12.35 -8.48 -4.87
N ALA A 386 -11.30 -9.31 -4.79
CA ALA A 386 -10.11 -8.99 -4.02
C ALA A 386 -9.20 -8.07 -4.84
N SER A 387 -8.80 -6.94 -4.26
CA SER A 387 -7.85 -5.99 -4.85
C SER A 387 -6.60 -5.95 -3.99
N MET A 388 -5.48 -6.44 -4.51
CA MET A 388 -4.23 -6.53 -3.79
C MET A 388 -3.43 -5.23 -3.90
N GLY A 389 -2.92 -4.73 -2.76
CA GLY A 389 -2.08 -3.54 -2.64
C GLY A 389 -0.60 -3.84 -2.86
N ALA A 390 0.25 -3.36 -1.94
CA ALA A 390 1.68 -3.67 -1.96
C ALA A 390 1.94 -5.15 -1.72
N VAL A 391 1.27 -5.72 -0.71
CA VAL A 391 1.42 -7.10 -0.28
C VAL A 391 0.04 -7.74 -0.03
N ALA A 392 -0.16 -8.94 -0.50
CA ALA A 392 -1.30 -9.79 -0.15
C ALA A 392 -0.85 -11.25 -0.06
N ALA A 393 -0.05 -11.54 0.97
CA ALA A 393 0.66 -12.80 1.11
C ALA A 393 0.16 -13.60 2.33
N SER A 394 0.34 -14.93 2.32
CA SER A 394 -0.04 -15.81 3.42
C SER A 394 -1.52 -15.62 3.81
N GLY A 395 -1.83 -15.16 5.04
CA GLY A 395 -3.18 -14.82 5.45
C GLY A 395 -3.86 -13.77 4.54
N GLY A 396 -3.08 -12.85 3.92
CA GLY A 396 -3.58 -11.89 2.93
C GLY A 396 -4.04 -12.57 1.64
N TYR A 397 -3.35 -13.62 1.20
CA TYR A 397 -3.81 -14.45 0.08
C TYR A 397 -5.00 -15.33 0.50
N TYR A 398 -4.95 -15.87 1.72
CA TYR A 398 -6.03 -16.71 2.28
C TYR A 398 -7.39 -16.00 2.26
N VAL A 399 -7.46 -14.74 2.66
CA VAL A 399 -8.71 -13.97 2.64
C VAL A 399 -9.17 -13.64 1.22
N SER A 400 -8.23 -13.59 0.26
CA SER A 400 -8.48 -13.24 -1.14
C SER A 400 -8.94 -14.42 -1.99
N MET A 401 -8.45 -15.66 -1.71
CA MET A 401 -8.68 -16.84 -2.55
C MET A 401 -10.15 -17.24 -2.71
N GLY A 402 -11.01 -16.77 -1.81
CA GLY A 402 -12.45 -17.06 -1.84
C GLY A 402 -13.27 -16.03 -2.64
N ALA A 403 -12.68 -15.00 -3.20
CA ALA A 403 -13.36 -13.98 -4.00
C ALA A 403 -13.78 -14.50 -5.39
N ASP A 404 -14.68 -13.78 -6.06
CA ASP A 404 -15.09 -14.10 -7.45
C ASP A 404 -14.02 -13.73 -8.47
N ALA A 405 -13.17 -12.75 -8.14
CA ALA A 405 -11.98 -12.42 -8.90
C ALA A 405 -10.92 -11.80 -8.00
N ILE A 406 -9.66 -11.99 -8.37
CA ILE A 406 -8.49 -11.42 -7.70
C ILE A 406 -7.76 -10.52 -8.68
N VAL A 407 -7.60 -9.25 -8.32
CA VAL A 407 -6.88 -8.23 -9.09
C VAL A 407 -5.63 -7.82 -8.30
N ALA A 408 -4.46 -7.82 -8.94
CA ALA A 408 -3.20 -7.43 -8.35
C ALA A 408 -2.41 -6.51 -9.28
N ASN A 409 -1.65 -5.55 -8.74
CA ASN A 409 -0.66 -4.87 -9.56
C ASN A 409 0.47 -5.83 -9.96
N PRO A 410 1.13 -5.64 -11.10
CA PRO A 410 2.20 -6.55 -11.52
C PRO A 410 3.27 -6.77 -10.46
N GLY A 411 3.65 -5.72 -9.72
CA GLY A 411 4.66 -5.76 -8.65
C GLY A 411 4.09 -5.99 -7.24
N THR A 412 2.83 -6.33 -7.09
CA THR A 412 2.27 -6.80 -5.81
C THR A 412 3.00 -8.07 -5.36
N ILE A 413 3.34 -8.15 -4.08
CA ILE A 413 3.91 -9.38 -3.50
C ILE A 413 2.76 -10.24 -2.97
N THR A 414 2.62 -11.47 -3.47
CA THR A 414 1.49 -12.34 -3.12
C THR A 414 1.91 -13.80 -2.96
N GLY A 415 0.95 -14.72 -2.86
CA GLY A 415 1.20 -16.15 -2.62
C GLY A 415 1.59 -16.41 -1.18
N SER A 416 2.81 -16.88 -0.92
CA SER A 416 3.27 -17.34 0.40
C SER A 416 2.30 -18.35 1.04
N ILE A 417 1.73 -19.24 0.20
CA ILE A 417 0.79 -20.30 0.61
C ILE A 417 1.57 -21.33 1.41
N GLY A 418 1.54 -21.19 2.72
CA GLY A 418 2.33 -21.97 3.67
C GLY A 418 2.09 -21.48 5.09
N VAL A 419 2.53 -22.27 6.06
CA VAL A 419 2.31 -22.04 7.50
C VAL A 419 3.64 -21.96 8.22
N VAL A 420 3.73 -21.07 9.20
CA VAL A 420 4.79 -21.04 10.21
C VAL A 420 4.15 -20.91 11.57
N THR A 421 4.60 -21.70 12.52
CA THR A 421 4.23 -21.65 13.92
C THR A 421 5.44 -21.97 14.79
N GLY A 422 5.46 -21.53 16.04
CA GLY A 422 6.57 -21.82 16.93
C GLY A 422 6.75 -20.77 18.01
N LYS A 423 7.85 -20.90 18.77
CA LYS A 423 8.17 -20.02 19.88
C LYS A 423 9.66 -19.79 20.03
N LEU A 424 10.01 -18.74 20.77
CA LEU A 424 11.35 -18.52 21.30
C LEU A 424 11.40 -19.02 22.74
N VAL A 425 12.43 -19.79 23.08
CA VAL A 425 12.67 -20.29 24.43
C VAL A 425 13.79 -19.46 25.07
N ALA A 426 13.50 -18.81 26.17
CA ALA A 426 14.43 -17.88 26.85
C ALA A 426 14.95 -18.42 28.21
N ARG A 427 14.86 -19.73 28.45
CA ARG A 427 15.26 -20.38 29.71
C ARG A 427 16.71 -20.04 30.07
N ASP A 428 17.62 -20.24 29.13
CA ASP A 428 19.05 -20.11 29.38
C ASP A 428 19.45 -18.62 29.49
N LEU A 429 18.80 -17.72 28.72
CA LEU A 429 18.93 -16.27 28.91
C LEU A 429 18.56 -15.86 30.33
N LYS A 430 17.41 -16.34 30.83
CA LYS A 430 16.97 -16.08 32.21
C LYS A 430 17.97 -16.61 33.23
N GLY A 431 18.44 -17.85 33.03
CA GLY A 431 19.46 -18.44 33.90
C GLY A 431 20.75 -17.61 33.97
N ARG A 432 21.23 -17.07 32.85
CA ARG A 432 22.38 -16.16 32.79
C ARG A 432 22.17 -14.85 33.55
N LEU A 433 20.92 -14.39 33.60
CA LEU A 433 20.53 -13.18 34.35
C LEU A 433 20.17 -13.46 35.83
N GLY A 434 20.32 -14.71 36.29
CA GLY A 434 19.94 -15.12 37.65
C GLY A 434 18.43 -15.20 37.89
N VAL A 435 17.62 -15.23 36.82
CA VAL A 435 16.16 -15.33 36.93
C VAL A 435 15.76 -16.81 36.86
N GLY A 436 15.31 -17.35 38.00
CA GLY A 436 14.70 -18.69 38.08
C GLY A 436 13.25 -18.65 37.59
N SER A 437 12.78 -19.78 37.03
CA SER A 437 11.36 -20.01 36.72
C SER A 437 10.99 -21.45 37.04
N ASP A 438 9.85 -21.62 37.70
CA ASP A 438 9.26 -22.92 38.00
C ASP A 438 7.79 -22.90 37.61
N ALA A 439 7.20 -24.06 37.35
CA ALA A 439 5.82 -24.18 36.88
C ALA A 439 5.09 -25.33 37.57
N VAL A 440 3.90 -25.02 38.03
CA VAL A 440 2.92 -26.05 38.47
C VAL A 440 1.88 -26.17 37.38
N ARG A 441 1.59 -27.40 36.98
CA ARG A 441 0.67 -27.69 35.87
C ARG A 441 -0.31 -28.81 36.23
N THR A 442 -1.52 -28.71 35.74
CA THR A 442 -2.54 -29.74 35.91
C THR A 442 -2.44 -30.85 34.86
N ASN A 443 -2.01 -30.50 33.63
CA ASN A 443 -1.92 -31.39 32.47
C ASN A 443 -0.58 -31.21 31.75
N ALA A 444 -0.14 -32.22 31.03
CA ALA A 444 1.16 -32.26 30.37
C ALA A 444 1.43 -31.10 29.40
N ASN A 445 0.39 -30.59 28.74
CA ASN A 445 0.52 -29.54 27.71
C ASN A 445 0.13 -28.15 28.22
N ALA A 446 -0.17 -27.97 29.50
CA ALA A 446 -0.65 -26.70 30.05
C ALA A 446 0.36 -25.53 29.88
N ASP A 447 1.64 -25.82 29.79
CA ASP A 447 2.74 -24.87 29.59
C ASP A 447 3.47 -25.05 28.25
N ALA A 448 2.90 -25.78 27.28
CA ALA A 448 3.55 -26.05 26.02
C ALA A 448 4.04 -24.78 25.30
N TRP A 449 3.29 -23.69 25.37
CA TRP A 449 3.67 -22.41 24.77
C TRP A 449 4.48 -21.47 25.66
N SER A 450 4.94 -21.96 26.84
CA SER A 450 5.81 -21.17 27.71
C SER A 450 7.18 -20.93 27.05
N ILE A 451 7.71 -19.71 27.24
CA ILE A 451 9.08 -19.37 26.84
C ILE A 451 10.15 -19.95 27.79
N ASN A 452 9.73 -20.62 28.87
CA ASN A 452 10.63 -21.13 29.92
C ASN A 452 11.16 -22.53 29.64
N ALA A 453 10.57 -23.25 28.70
CA ALA A 453 11.00 -24.60 28.33
C ALA A 453 10.83 -24.87 26.84
N PRO A 454 11.68 -25.69 26.21
CA PRO A 454 11.46 -26.17 24.86
C PRO A 454 10.19 -27.05 24.80
N PHE A 455 9.69 -27.30 23.59
CA PHE A 455 8.66 -28.32 23.39
C PHE A 455 9.21 -29.69 23.78
N THR A 456 8.40 -30.50 24.46
CA THR A 456 8.69 -31.94 24.55
C THR A 456 8.50 -32.59 23.17
N PRO A 457 9.05 -33.81 22.94
CA PRO A 457 8.82 -34.52 21.68
C PRO A 457 7.33 -34.67 21.32
N GLU A 458 6.49 -34.93 22.33
CA GLU A 458 5.03 -35.09 22.15
C GLU A 458 4.38 -33.75 21.82
N GLN A 459 4.78 -32.66 22.48
CA GLN A 459 4.30 -31.31 22.19
C GLN A 459 4.73 -30.86 20.79
N HIS A 460 5.97 -31.13 20.40
CA HIS A 460 6.48 -30.83 19.07
C HIS A 460 5.68 -31.58 17.99
N ALA A 461 5.47 -32.89 18.15
CA ALA A 461 4.68 -33.68 17.23
C ALA A 461 3.23 -33.16 17.12
N HIS A 462 2.65 -32.67 18.21
CA HIS A 462 1.32 -32.08 18.19
C HIS A 462 1.28 -30.77 17.39
N VAL A 463 2.24 -29.88 17.60
CA VAL A 463 2.35 -28.60 16.85
C VAL A 463 2.65 -28.86 15.37
N GLU A 464 3.43 -29.92 15.04
CA GLU A 464 3.61 -30.36 13.65
C GLU A 464 2.31 -30.80 13.00
N ALA A 465 1.52 -31.63 13.69
CA ALA A 465 0.23 -32.10 13.19
C ALA A 465 -0.76 -30.92 12.98
N GLU A 466 -0.74 -29.95 13.86
CA GLU A 466 -1.53 -28.72 13.72
C GLU A 466 -1.08 -27.90 12.50
N ALA A 467 0.23 -27.76 12.27
CA ALA A 467 0.77 -27.08 11.09
C ALA A 467 0.43 -27.82 9.78
N ASP A 468 0.44 -29.17 9.79
CA ASP A 468 0.03 -29.99 8.66
C ASP A 468 -1.45 -29.79 8.33
N LEU A 469 -2.31 -29.78 9.34
CA LEU A 469 -3.74 -29.51 9.17
C LEU A 469 -3.99 -28.15 8.51
N TRP A 470 -3.39 -27.10 9.04
CA TRP A 470 -3.55 -25.75 8.51
C TRP A 470 -3.02 -25.62 7.09
N TYR A 471 -1.90 -26.26 6.78
CA TYR A 471 -1.31 -26.23 5.44
C TYR A 471 -2.19 -26.97 4.43
N ALA A 472 -2.65 -28.17 4.78
CA ALA A 472 -3.55 -28.96 3.94
C ALA A 472 -4.86 -28.21 3.66
N ASP A 473 -5.46 -27.59 4.67
CA ASP A 473 -6.66 -26.76 4.54
C ASP A 473 -6.40 -25.55 3.62
N PHE A 474 -5.26 -24.90 3.76
CA PHE A 474 -4.91 -23.76 2.91
C PHE A 474 -4.82 -24.17 1.44
N VAL A 475 -4.08 -25.23 1.14
CA VAL A 475 -3.91 -25.76 -0.22
C VAL A 475 -5.26 -26.17 -0.83
N GLN A 476 -6.08 -26.91 -0.09
CA GLN A 476 -7.40 -27.33 -0.54
C GLN A 476 -8.33 -26.16 -0.84
N ARG A 477 -8.33 -25.14 0.01
CA ARG A 477 -9.15 -23.95 -0.18
C ARG A 477 -8.68 -23.09 -1.35
N VAL A 478 -7.36 -23.01 -1.59
CA VAL A 478 -6.83 -22.38 -2.81
C VAL A 478 -7.27 -23.18 -4.04
N ALA A 479 -7.12 -24.50 -4.03
CA ALA A 479 -7.55 -25.37 -5.13
C ALA A 479 -9.04 -25.15 -5.48
N ALA A 480 -9.89 -25.14 -4.46
CA ALA A 480 -11.32 -24.89 -4.64
C ALA A 480 -11.64 -23.46 -5.10
N GLY A 481 -10.97 -22.45 -4.54
CA GLY A 481 -11.23 -21.04 -4.86
C GLY A 481 -10.66 -20.60 -6.21
N ARG A 482 -9.59 -21.25 -6.67
CA ARG A 482 -8.92 -20.96 -7.95
C ARG A 482 -9.26 -21.96 -9.06
N HIS A 483 -10.07 -22.96 -8.77
CA HIS A 483 -10.43 -24.02 -9.72
C HIS A 483 -9.20 -24.79 -10.26
N LEU A 484 -8.20 -24.98 -9.41
CA LEU A 484 -6.97 -25.71 -9.69
C LEU A 484 -7.00 -27.08 -9.02
N SER A 485 -6.20 -28.05 -9.52
CA SER A 485 -5.98 -29.27 -8.77
C SER A 485 -5.07 -29.02 -7.56
N VAL A 486 -5.14 -29.88 -6.55
CA VAL A 486 -4.28 -29.80 -5.36
C VAL A 486 -2.80 -29.85 -5.77
N GLU A 487 -2.45 -30.71 -6.73
CA GLU A 487 -1.09 -30.86 -7.24
C GLU A 487 -0.60 -29.58 -7.96
N ALA A 488 -1.49 -28.92 -8.71
CA ALA A 488 -1.16 -27.64 -9.36
C ALA A 488 -0.93 -26.53 -8.34
N VAL A 489 -1.71 -26.50 -7.27
CA VAL A 489 -1.50 -25.56 -6.17
C VAL A 489 -0.19 -25.87 -5.44
N GLU A 490 0.09 -27.14 -5.13
CA GLU A 490 1.35 -27.56 -4.48
C GLU A 490 2.58 -27.14 -5.28
N ALA A 491 2.54 -27.20 -6.61
CA ALA A 491 3.64 -26.80 -7.47
C ALA A 491 4.02 -25.31 -7.32
N VAL A 492 3.08 -24.45 -6.95
CA VAL A 492 3.27 -22.99 -6.82
C VAL A 492 3.15 -22.48 -5.39
N ALA A 493 2.80 -23.36 -4.45
CA ALA A 493 2.65 -23.07 -3.02
C ALA A 493 3.98 -23.24 -2.25
N ARG A 494 3.96 -24.09 -1.26
CA ARG A 494 5.11 -24.42 -0.38
C ARG A 494 5.76 -23.20 0.27
N GLY A 495 4.93 -22.16 0.53
CA GLY A 495 5.36 -20.91 1.14
C GLY A 495 6.01 -19.92 0.19
N ARG A 496 6.09 -20.21 -1.11
CA ARG A 496 6.73 -19.36 -2.11
C ARG A 496 5.97 -18.04 -2.31
N VAL A 497 6.73 -16.96 -2.40
CA VAL A 497 6.22 -15.63 -2.76
C VAL A 497 6.33 -15.41 -4.27
N TRP A 498 5.38 -14.67 -4.82
CA TRP A 498 5.29 -14.34 -6.22
C TRP A 498 5.03 -12.85 -6.41
N THR A 499 5.46 -12.27 -7.53
CA THR A 499 4.89 -10.99 -7.98
C THR A 499 3.46 -11.21 -8.48
N GLY A 500 2.66 -10.13 -8.55
CA GLY A 500 1.33 -10.21 -9.17
C GLY A 500 1.37 -10.69 -10.61
N ALA A 501 2.42 -10.32 -11.36
CA ALA A 501 2.62 -10.79 -12.73
C ALA A 501 2.86 -12.31 -12.77
N ASP A 502 3.77 -12.84 -11.96
CA ASP A 502 4.01 -14.28 -11.88
C ASP A 502 2.77 -15.04 -11.34
N ALA A 503 2.08 -14.43 -10.38
CA ALA A 503 0.85 -15.02 -9.80
C ALA A 503 -0.28 -15.15 -10.84
N LEU A 504 -0.38 -14.22 -11.79
CA LEU A 504 -1.31 -14.32 -12.92
C LEU A 504 -0.96 -15.54 -13.80
N GLU A 505 0.32 -15.72 -14.14
CA GLU A 505 0.79 -16.86 -14.94
C GLU A 505 0.50 -18.20 -14.26
N HIS A 506 0.51 -18.22 -12.93
CA HIS A 506 0.22 -19.43 -12.13
C HIS A 506 -1.26 -19.61 -11.77
N GLY A 507 -2.18 -18.76 -12.27
CA GLY A 507 -3.60 -18.84 -11.98
C GLY A 507 -3.99 -18.44 -10.55
N LEU A 508 -3.06 -17.84 -9.79
CA LEU A 508 -3.31 -17.33 -8.44
C LEU A 508 -3.98 -15.96 -8.43
N VAL A 509 -3.90 -15.22 -9.54
CA VAL A 509 -4.53 -13.92 -9.79
C VAL A 509 -5.29 -13.99 -11.11
N ASP A 510 -6.37 -13.23 -11.28
CA ASP A 510 -7.21 -13.25 -12.47
C ASP A 510 -6.89 -12.10 -13.44
N GLU A 511 -6.50 -10.94 -12.91
CA GLU A 511 -6.30 -9.73 -13.72
C GLU A 511 -5.22 -8.83 -13.09
N LEU A 512 -4.39 -8.20 -13.93
CA LEU A 512 -3.44 -7.19 -13.48
C LEU A 512 -4.08 -5.82 -13.45
N GLY A 513 -3.81 -5.07 -12.37
CA GLY A 513 -4.26 -3.69 -12.19
C GLY A 513 -4.44 -3.33 -10.72
N GLY A 514 -4.83 -2.07 -10.49
CA GLY A 514 -5.06 -1.51 -9.16
C GLY A 514 -6.53 -1.57 -8.74
N LEU A 515 -6.86 -0.74 -7.74
CA LEU A 515 -8.23 -0.67 -7.20
C LEU A 515 -9.27 -0.28 -8.26
N ARG A 516 -8.90 0.56 -9.23
CA ARG A 516 -9.81 0.95 -10.32
C ARG A 516 -10.23 -0.25 -11.17
N THR A 517 -9.28 -1.10 -11.53
CA THR A 517 -9.53 -2.37 -12.25
C THR A 517 -10.45 -3.28 -11.45
N ALA A 518 -10.19 -3.42 -10.14
CA ALA A 518 -11.05 -4.21 -9.25
C ALA A 518 -12.49 -3.65 -9.17
N VAL A 519 -12.67 -2.33 -9.11
CA VAL A 519 -13.99 -1.70 -9.13
C VAL A 519 -14.70 -1.93 -10.48
N ARG A 520 -13.98 -1.83 -11.60
CA ARG A 520 -14.50 -2.16 -12.93
C ARG A 520 -14.98 -3.62 -12.98
N ARG A 521 -14.14 -4.55 -12.52
CA ARG A 521 -14.47 -5.97 -12.45
C ARG A 521 -15.69 -6.23 -11.56
N ALA A 522 -15.78 -5.56 -10.42
CA ALA A 522 -16.93 -5.65 -9.51
C ALA A 522 -18.23 -5.17 -10.17
N LYS A 523 -18.20 -4.08 -10.97
CA LYS A 523 -19.37 -3.64 -11.74
C LYS A 523 -19.85 -4.72 -12.72
N VAL A 524 -18.93 -5.28 -13.51
CA VAL A 524 -19.26 -6.34 -14.49
C VAL A 524 -19.89 -7.55 -13.79
N LEU A 525 -19.30 -8.00 -12.69
CA LEU A 525 -19.83 -9.13 -11.91
C LEU A 525 -21.20 -8.83 -11.28
N ALA A 526 -21.50 -7.56 -11.00
CA ALA A 526 -22.80 -7.11 -10.51
C ALA A 526 -23.82 -6.86 -11.65
N GLY A 527 -23.49 -7.16 -12.91
CA GLY A 527 -24.37 -6.92 -14.07
C GLY A 527 -24.51 -5.45 -14.45
N LEU A 528 -23.56 -4.60 -14.05
CA LEU A 528 -23.51 -3.18 -14.41
C LEU A 528 -22.57 -2.98 -15.60
N ASP A 529 -22.82 -1.94 -16.40
CA ASP A 529 -21.88 -1.53 -17.44
C ASP A 529 -20.53 -1.09 -16.82
N GLU A 530 -19.43 -1.33 -17.50
CA GLU A 530 -18.10 -0.93 -17.06
C GLU A 530 -18.01 0.58 -16.80
N ASP A 531 -18.67 1.40 -17.62
CA ASP A 531 -18.72 2.86 -17.51
C ASP A 531 -19.83 3.37 -16.59
N ALA A 532 -20.62 2.49 -15.98
CA ALA A 532 -21.68 2.89 -15.06
C ALA A 532 -21.13 3.78 -13.94
N LYS A 533 -21.80 4.92 -13.70
CA LYS A 533 -21.46 5.83 -12.60
C LYS A 533 -21.95 5.25 -11.28
N VAL A 534 -21.05 4.66 -10.51
CA VAL A 534 -21.28 4.10 -9.18
C VAL A 534 -20.74 5.02 -8.08
N ARG A 535 -21.19 4.80 -6.87
CA ARG A 535 -20.53 5.37 -5.67
C ARG A 535 -19.61 4.31 -5.06
N VAL A 536 -18.38 4.69 -4.80
CA VAL A 536 -17.42 3.82 -4.09
C VAL A 536 -17.35 4.27 -2.64
N ILE A 537 -17.76 3.42 -1.70
CA ILE A 537 -17.90 3.76 -0.28
C ILE A 537 -17.11 2.76 0.57
N GLY A 538 -16.37 3.26 1.56
CA GLY A 538 -15.65 2.42 2.54
C GLY A 538 -16.57 1.83 3.59
N TYR A 539 -16.36 0.56 3.93
CA TYR A 539 -17.03 -0.17 5.01
C TYR A 539 -15.99 -0.77 6.00
N PRO A 540 -16.28 -0.83 7.32
CA PRO A 540 -17.46 -0.20 7.93
C PRO A 540 -17.45 1.32 7.77
N GLY A 541 -18.62 1.93 7.72
CA GLY A 541 -18.77 3.38 7.56
C GLY A 541 -18.07 4.15 8.70
N SER A 542 -17.42 5.26 8.39
CA SER A 542 -16.69 6.11 9.36
C SER A 542 -17.59 7.20 9.96
N SER A 543 -18.81 6.88 10.38
CA SER A 543 -19.70 7.85 11.04
C SER A 543 -19.30 8.01 12.51
N LEU A 544 -19.07 9.25 12.97
CA LEU A 544 -18.87 9.57 14.39
C LEU A 544 -20.03 9.06 15.26
N TRP A 545 -21.24 8.96 14.71
CA TRP A 545 -22.44 8.42 15.37
C TRP A 545 -22.40 6.91 15.53
N GLU A 546 -21.71 6.17 14.63
CA GLU A 546 -21.52 4.73 14.79
C GLU A 546 -20.52 4.40 15.89
N PHE A 547 -19.56 5.30 16.16
CA PHE A 547 -18.65 5.16 17.31
C PHE A 547 -19.39 5.27 18.65
N LEU A 548 -20.50 6.00 18.66
CA LEU A 548 -21.33 6.24 19.86
C LEU A 548 -22.53 5.29 19.96
N ARG A 549 -22.86 4.52 18.93
CA ARG A 549 -23.94 3.52 19.02
C ARG A 549 -23.49 2.31 19.84
N PRO A 550 -24.28 1.90 20.85
CA PRO A 550 -24.07 0.60 21.48
C PRO A 550 -24.27 -0.48 20.41
N ARG A 551 -23.21 -1.20 20.08
CA ARG A 551 -23.26 -2.28 19.08
C ARG A 551 -23.94 -3.50 19.68
N PRO A 552 -24.78 -4.24 18.91
CA PRO A 552 -25.38 -5.49 19.40
C PRO A 552 -24.30 -6.47 19.82
N SER A 553 -24.53 -7.18 20.91
CA SER A 553 -23.59 -7.87 21.76
C SER A 553 -23.00 -9.18 21.26
N SER A 554 -22.81 -9.42 19.97
CA SER A 554 -22.08 -10.61 19.48
C SER A 554 -20.58 -10.38 19.25
N GLN A 555 -20.03 -9.27 19.75
CA GLN A 555 -18.60 -9.01 19.67
C GLN A 555 -17.96 -9.42 21.01
N PRO A 556 -16.91 -10.29 21.00
CA PRO A 556 -16.19 -10.61 22.22
C PRO A 556 -15.69 -9.33 22.89
N ALA A 557 -15.76 -9.27 24.22
CA ALA A 557 -15.16 -8.20 25.02
C ALA A 557 -13.67 -8.06 24.64
N ALA A 558 -13.15 -6.85 24.74
CA ALA A 558 -11.71 -6.62 24.51
C ALA A 558 -10.89 -7.67 25.26
N SER A 559 -9.90 -8.24 24.58
CA SER A 559 -8.94 -9.19 25.15
C SER A 559 -8.46 -8.70 26.51
N SER A 560 -8.31 -9.62 27.45
CA SER A 560 -7.85 -9.31 28.81
C SER A 560 -6.45 -8.65 28.77
N LEU A 561 -6.18 -7.72 29.67
CA LEU A 561 -4.91 -7.01 29.81
C LEU A 561 -3.62 -7.87 29.69
N PRO A 562 -3.57 -9.14 30.12
CA PRO A 562 -2.39 -9.99 29.98
C PRO A 562 -1.98 -10.27 28.53
N ASP A 563 -2.94 -10.47 27.62
CA ASP A 563 -2.66 -10.73 26.19
C ASP A 563 -2.15 -9.46 25.49
N ALA A 564 -2.69 -8.30 25.85
CA ALA A 564 -2.24 -7.04 25.33
C ALA A 564 -0.79 -6.71 25.74
N LEU A 565 -0.38 -7.09 26.95
CA LEU A 565 1.00 -6.87 27.44
C LEU A 565 1.99 -7.83 26.76
N GLY A 566 1.63 -9.09 26.55
CA GLY A 566 2.45 -10.07 25.84
C GLY A 566 2.67 -9.67 24.38
N VAL A 567 1.63 -9.23 23.70
CA VAL A 567 1.68 -8.72 22.32
C VAL A 567 2.48 -7.41 22.26
N LEU A 568 2.33 -6.50 23.22
CA LEU A 568 3.10 -5.25 23.31
C LEU A 568 4.60 -5.50 23.52
N ILE A 569 4.97 -6.46 24.38
CA ILE A 569 6.38 -6.81 24.64
C ILE A 569 6.97 -7.48 23.40
N ALA A 570 6.29 -8.43 22.78
CA ALA A 570 6.73 -9.07 21.54
C ALA A 570 6.87 -8.06 20.40
N GLN A 571 5.90 -7.16 20.23
CA GLN A 571 5.94 -6.11 19.21
C GLN A 571 7.04 -5.07 19.49
N SER A 572 7.35 -4.77 20.76
CA SER A 572 8.41 -3.82 21.11
C SER A 572 9.78 -4.38 20.83
N VAL A 573 10.05 -5.66 21.12
CA VAL A 573 11.33 -6.31 20.80
C VAL A 573 11.51 -6.44 19.29
N VAL A 574 10.50 -6.86 18.56
CA VAL A 574 10.53 -6.93 17.10
C VAL A 574 10.68 -5.54 16.48
N GLY A 575 9.96 -4.53 16.99
CA GLY A 575 10.08 -3.16 16.52
C GLY A 575 11.47 -2.53 16.75
N ILE A 576 12.15 -2.86 17.85
CA ILE A 576 13.53 -2.42 18.12
C ILE A 576 14.49 -3.10 17.14
N ILE A 577 14.31 -4.38 16.87
CA ILE A 577 15.12 -5.13 15.89
C ILE A 577 14.93 -4.56 14.49
N GLU A 578 13.69 -4.27 14.09
CA GLU A 578 13.36 -3.64 12.80
C GLU A 578 13.99 -2.24 12.65
N GLN A 579 13.99 -1.45 13.72
CA GLN A 579 14.57 -0.12 13.71
C GLN A 579 16.09 -0.17 13.65
N ALA A 580 16.70 -1.11 14.36
CA ALA A 580 18.14 -1.38 14.26
C ALA A 580 18.52 -1.86 12.85
N GLU A 581 17.72 -2.72 12.24
CA GLU A 581 17.93 -3.21 10.88
C GLU A 581 17.89 -2.06 9.84
N ARG A 582 16.88 -1.20 9.90
CA ARG A 582 16.77 0.00 9.03
C ARG A 582 17.97 0.94 9.19
N THR A 583 18.51 1.05 10.39
CA THR A 583 19.66 1.91 10.69
C THR A 583 20.97 1.30 10.20
N LEU A 584 21.10 -0.02 10.26
CA LEU A 584 22.31 -0.75 9.89
C LEU A 584 22.42 -1.03 8.38
N THR A 585 21.30 -1.17 7.68
CA THR A 585 21.32 -1.50 6.24
C THR A 585 21.40 -0.28 5.34
N GLY A 586 21.06 0.94 5.81
CA GLY A 586 21.32 2.24 5.15
C GLY A 586 20.89 2.38 3.68
N ALA A 587 20.26 1.39 3.11
CA ALA A 587 19.98 1.29 1.69
C ALA A 587 18.48 1.37 1.42
N SER A 588 18.14 1.86 0.24
CA SER A 588 16.82 1.74 -0.39
C SER A 588 16.50 0.28 -0.69
N VAL A 589 16.33 -0.51 0.34
CA VAL A 589 15.98 -1.91 0.21
C VAL A 589 14.49 -1.98 -0.06
N LEU A 590 14.12 -2.57 -1.19
CA LEU A 590 12.78 -3.06 -1.39
C LEU A 590 12.55 -4.12 -0.31
N TRP A 591 11.82 -3.75 0.73
CA TRP A 591 11.56 -4.63 1.85
C TRP A 591 10.59 -5.74 1.42
N VAL A 592 11.16 -6.87 1.02
CA VAL A 592 10.41 -8.08 0.70
C VAL A 592 10.32 -8.91 1.95
N GLY A 593 9.20 -8.76 2.64
CA GLY A 593 8.69 -9.78 3.51
C GLY A 593 9.34 -9.93 4.88
N GLU A 594 8.84 -9.17 5.83
CA GLU A 594 8.54 -9.78 7.12
C GLU A 594 7.12 -10.34 7.05
N SER A 595 7.01 -11.64 6.90
CA SER A 595 5.81 -12.33 7.32
C SER A 595 5.79 -12.27 8.85
N ARG A 596 4.90 -11.44 9.38
CA ARG A 596 4.64 -11.40 10.81
C ARG A 596 3.68 -12.52 11.16
N PHE A 597 3.93 -13.14 12.30
CA PHE A 597 3.02 -14.07 12.97
C PHE A 597 1.79 -13.34 13.49
#